data_8e847d76d5da171d32f9d267fb46efeb
#
_entry.id   8e847d76d5da171d32f9d267fb46efeb
#
_cell.length_a   1.000
_cell.length_b   1.000
_cell.length_c   1.000
_cell.angle_alpha   90.00
_cell.angle_beta   90.00
_cell.angle_gamma   90.00
#
_symmetry.space_group_name_H-M   'P 1'
#
loop_
_entity.id
_entity.type
_entity.pdbx_description
1 polymer ?
#
loop_
_entity_poly.entity_id
_entity_poly.type
_entity_poly.pdbx_seq_one_letter_code
_entity_poly.pdbx_strand_id
1 'polypeptide(L)'
;MIKLEQPDITLGFIPLTDSAPLIVAKELGFFERWGLNVTLQKQNSWSTLRDKLHAGVLDAAQMLAPMPIASALGLGAPSANVITPLVLSLNGNAITLSEGLLQEVLKENEITNVTLPMAGYLLQKVVEKRKHRGLAKLKFATVFPYSCHYYQLRDWLKAAKVNLDDVDLLVIPPINMVECLENGDIDGFCVGGPWNAKAVRAGIGMTALTSFDIWQDSPEKVLGLLDSWHQKNPNSVLALCAALKQACSWLESVPNRFEAARLLSQSEYLDAELDVIAPSLLGSCLTHK
;
A
#
# COMPACT_ATOMS: atom_id res chain seq x y z
N MET A 1 31.02 12.36 -15.06
CA MET A 1 29.61 12.31 -14.62
C MET A 1 28.73 12.77 -15.76
N ILE A 2 27.61 12.09 -15.99
CA ILE A 2 26.62 12.51 -17.01
C ILE A 2 26.01 13.83 -16.53
N LYS A 3 25.85 14.81 -17.42
CA LYS A 3 25.20 16.08 -17.08
C LYS A 3 23.70 15.84 -16.90
N LEU A 4 23.17 16.14 -15.75
CA LEU A 4 21.74 16.09 -15.46
C LEU A 4 21.03 17.31 -16.03
N GLU A 5 19.85 17.11 -16.56
CA GLU A 5 19.01 18.21 -17.08
C GLU A 5 18.37 18.97 -15.91
N GLN A 6 17.84 18.21 -14.93
CA GLN A 6 17.19 18.72 -13.72
C GLN A 6 17.71 17.94 -12.51
N PRO A 7 18.67 18.49 -11.73
CA PRO A 7 19.15 17.83 -10.51
C PRO A 7 18.21 17.95 -9.31
N ASP A 8 17.41 19.01 -9.24
CA ASP A 8 16.44 19.24 -8.17
C ASP A 8 15.13 18.57 -8.52
N ILE A 9 14.73 17.55 -7.72
CA ILE A 9 13.54 16.71 -7.98
C ILE A 9 12.62 16.72 -6.77
N THR A 10 11.34 16.98 -7.00
CA THR A 10 10.28 16.81 -6.00
C THR A 10 9.61 15.45 -6.19
N LEU A 11 9.81 14.55 -5.23
CA LEU A 11 9.32 13.17 -5.27
C LEU A 11 8.21 12.95 -4.24
N GLY A 12 7.00 12.66 -4.72
CA GLY A 12 5.83 12.41 -3.87
C GLY A 12 5.77 10.98 -3.32
N PHE A 13 5.31 10.82 -2.08
CA PHE A 13 5.09 9.51 -1.47
C PHE A 13 3.91 9.49 -0.50
N ILE A 14 3.38 8.31 -0.21
CA ILE A 14 2.40 8.05 0.85
C ILE A 14 3.13 7.39 2.03
N PRO A 15 2.82 7.76 3.30
CA PRO A 15 3.49 7.22 4.49
C PRO A 15 3.08 5.76 4.76
N LEU A 16 3.71 4.85 4.04
CA LEU A 16 3.57 3.39 4.14
C LEU A 16 4.97 2.76 4.25
N THR A 17 5.07 1.55 4.78
CA THR A 17 6.36 0.84 4.89
C THR A 17 7.05 0.61 3.56
N ASP A 18 6.29 0.54 2.48
CA ASP A 18 6.80 0.39 1.12
C ASP A 18 7.36 1.68 0.50
N SER A 19 7.32 2.82 1.22
CA SER A 19 8.09 4.01 0.88
C SER A 19 9.58 3.91 1.28
N ALA A 20 9.98 2.81 1.93
CA ALA A 20 11.35 2.59 2.38
C ALA A 20 12.44 2.86 1.32
N PRO A 21 12.33 2.45 0.04
CA PRO A 21 13.35 2.76 -0.95
C PRO A 21 13.61 4.25 -1.11
N LEU A 22 12.58 5.09 -1.06
CA LEU A 22 12.68 6.53 -1.21
C LEU A 22 13.38 7.17 -0.01
N ILE A 23 12.93 6.79 1.19
CA ILE A 23 13.45 7.32 2.45
C ILE A 23 14.91 6.90 2.66
N VAL A 24 15.22 5.62 2.42
CA VAL A 24 16.59 5.10 2.47
C VAL A 24 17.49 5.82 1.46
N ALA A 25 17.01 6.03 0.23
CA ALA A 25 17.80 6.74 -0.77
C ALA A 25 18.12 8.17 -0.35
N LYS A 26 17.19 8.83 0.32
CA LYS A 26 17.37 10.18 0.87
C LYS A 26 18.34 10.19 2.05
N GLU A 27 18.04 9.38 3.07
CA GLU A 27 18.78 9.41 4.35
C GLU A 27 20.22 8.89 4.24
N LEU A 28 20.48 7.95 3.33
CA LEU A 28 21.82 7.39 3.11
C LEU A 28 22.60 8.07 1.98
N GLY A 29 22.07 9.16 1.43
CA GLY A 29 22.76 9.97 0.41
C GLY A 29 22.88 9.26 -0.94
N PHE A 30 21.96 8.32 -1.29
CA PHE A 30 22.03 7.66 -2.58
C PHE A 30 21.66 8.60 -3.72
N PHE A 31 20.75 9.54 -3.50
CA PHE A 31 20.41 10.56 -4.49
C PHE A 31 21.59 11.48 -4.79
N GLU A 32 22.25 11.95 -3.74
CA GLU A 32 23.41 12.85 -3.83
C GLU A 32 24.61 12.21 -4.54
N ARG A 33 24.81 10.89 -4.39
CA ARG A 33 25.84 10.13 -5.12
C ARG A 33 25.64 10.15 -6.64
N TRP A 34 24.39 10.29 -7.08
CA TRP A 34 24.03 10.42 -8.49
C TRP A 34 23.85 11.87 -8.94
N GLY A 35 24.20 12.84 -8.07
CA GLY A 35 24.15 14.28 -8.36
C GLY A 35 22.73 14.85 -8.27
N LEU A 36 21.81 14.16 -7.62
CA LEU A 36 20.42 14.60 -7.45
C LEU A 36 20.22 15.24 -6.07
N ASN A 37 19.46 16.33 -6.03
CA ASN A 37 18.91 16.93 -4.83
C ASN A 37 17.40 16.63 -4.76
N VAL A 38 17.02 15.56 -4.03
CA VAL A 38 15.64 15.10 -3.98
C VAL A 38 14.95 15.63 -2.73
N THR A 39 13.82 16.31 -2.91
CA THR A 39 12.88 16.66 -1.84
C THR A 39 11.74 15.65 -1.81
N LEU A 40 11.64 14.91 -0.70
CA LEU A 40 10.52 14.00 -0.48
C LEU A 40 9.30 14.78 -0.01
N GLN A 41 8.15 14.63 -0.67
CA GLN A 41 6.92 15.32 -0.32
C GLN A 41 5.82 14.32 0.08
N LYS A 42 5.55 14.24 1.39
CA LYS A 42 4.50 13.39 1.95
C LYS A 42 3.12 13.85 1.46
N GLN A 43 2.28 12.90 1.05
CA GLN A 43 0.91 13.11 0.61
C GLN A 43 -0.06 12.31 1.49
N ASN A 44 -1.29 12.83 1.66
CA ASN A 44 -2.28 12.21 2.53
C ASN A 44 -3.19 11.22 1.80
N SER A 45 -3.26 11.27 0.47
CA SER A 45 -4.09 10.37 -0.32
C SER A 45 -3.49 10.11 -1.70
N TRP A 46 -3.82 8.95 -2.26
CA TRP A 46 -3.40 8.56 -3.61
C TRP A 46 -3.98 9.46 -4.70
N SER A 47 -5.19 9.99 -4.53
CA SER A 47 -5.76 10.94 -5.47
C SER A 47 -4.99 12.26 -5.47
N THR A 48 -4.67 12.81 -4.31
CA THR A 48 -3.86 14.04 -4.20
C THR A 48 -2.47 13.85 -4.83
N LEU A 49 -1.82 12.71 -4.56
CA LEU A 49 -0.52 12.38 -5.16
C LEU A 49 -0.61 12.33 -6.69
N ARG A 50 -1.61 11.62 -7.23
CA ARG A 50 -1.87 11.56 -8.67
C ARG A 50 -2.07 12.95 -9.27
N ASP A 51 -2.97 13.74 -8.67
CA ASP A 51 -3.35 15.04 -9.22
C ASP A 51 -2.17 16.03 -9.23
N LYS A 52 -1.33 15.99 -8.18
CA LYS A 52 -0.10 16.79 -8.14
C LYS A 52 0.93 16.34 -9.18
N LEU A 53 1.06 15.03 -9.43
CA LEU A 53 1.92 14.51 -10.49
C LEU A 53 1.40 14.96 -11.87
N HIS A 54 0.09 14.81 -12.14
CA HIS A 54 -0.51 15.22 -13.41
C HIS A 54 -0.38 16.74 -13.66
N ALA A 55 -0.44 17.54 -12.62
CA ALA A 55 -0.27 18.99 -12.67
C ALA A 55 1.21 19.44 -12.75
N GLY A 56 2.18 18.51 -12.68
CA GLY A 56 3.61 18.85 -12.66
C GLY A 56 4.10 19.53 -11.37
N VAL A 57 3.34 19.44 -10.29
CA VAL A 57 3.76 19.88 -8.95
C VAL A 57 4.76 18.90 -8.34
N LEU A 58 4.63 17.62 -8.68
CA LEU A 58 5.60 16.57 -8.42
C LEU A 58 6.28 16.20 -9.74
N ASP A 59 7.60 16.06 -9.73
CA ASP A 59 8.38 15.57 -10.86
C ASP A 59 8.24 14.06 -11.02
N ALA A 60 8.18 13.35 -9.89
CA ALA A 60 7.98 11.92 -9.82
C ALA A 60 7.19 11.54 -8.56
N ALA A 61 6.67 10.32 -8.50
CA ALA A 61 5.92 9.84 -7.36
C ALA A 61 6.05 8.32 -7.16
N GLN A 62 6.04 7.87 -5.90
CA GLN A 62 5.71 6.49 -5.58
C GLN A 62 4.23 6.28 -5.89
N MET A 63 3.90 5.37 -6.78
CA MET A 63 2.52 5.11 -7.21
C MET A 63 2.13 3.65 -6.99
N LEU A 64 0.82 3.41 -6.87
CA LEU A 64 0.27 2.06 -6.95
C LEU A 64 0.44 1.53 -8.39
N ALA A 65 0.88 0.29 -8.55
CA ALA A 65 1.21 -0.26 -9.87
C ALA A 65 0.10 -0.10 -10.95
N PRO A 66 -1.21 -0.22 -10.63
CA PRO A 66 -2.28 0.02 -11.61
C PRO A 66 -2.55 1.51 -11.92
N MET A 67 -2.11 2.47 -11.09
CA MET A 67 -2.44 3.89 -11.28
C MET A 67 -1.94 4.49 -12.60
N PRO A 68 -0.72 4.21 -13.10
CA PRO A 68 -0.25 4.69 -14.39
C PRO A 68 -1.16 4.25 -15.54
N ILE A 69 -1.64 3.01 -15.52
CA ILE A 69 -2.58 2.48 -16.50
C ILE A 69 -3.91 3.23 -16.41
N ALA A 70 -4.43 3.41 -15.19
CA ALA A 70 -5.66 4.17 -14.96
C ALA A 70 -5.52 5.63 -15.43
N SER A 71 -4.36 6.26 -15.21
CA SER A 71 -4.04 7.61 -15.69
C SER A 71 -4.04 7.69 -17.22
N ALA A 72 -3.41 6.74 -17.89
CA ALA A 72 -3.40 6.70 -19.36
C ALA A 72 -4.81 6.52 -19.96
N LEU A 73 -5.67 5.74 -19.27
CA LEU A 73 -7.05 5.49 -19.69
C LEU A 73 -8.04 6.58 -19.24
N GLY A 74 -7.60 7.60 -18.51
CA GLY A 74 -8.48 8.67 -17.99
C GLY A 74 -9.49 8.20 -16.95
N LEU A 75 -9.15 7.17 -16.17
CA LEU A 75 -10.04 6.62 -15.16
C LEU A 75 -9.96 7.43 -13.86
N GLY A 76 -11.05 8.08 -13.51
CA GLY A 76 -11.19 8.88 -12.28
C GLY A 76 -10.43 10.21 -12.27
N ALA A 77 -9.82 10.62 -13.38
CA ALA A 77 -9.20 11.91 -13.64
C ALA A 77 -8.99 12.09 -15.15
N PRO A 78 -8.71 13.30 -15.67
CA PRO A 78 -8.28 13.50 -17.04
C PRO A 78 -7.07 12.62 -17.37
N SER A 79 -7.01 12.09 -18.59
CA SER A 79 -5.91 11.22 -19.02
C SER A 79 -4.56 11.93 -18.95
N ALA A 80 -3.55 11.21 -18.50
CA ALA A 80 -2.17 11.65 -18.46
C ALA A 80 -1.25 10.48 -18.80
N ASN A 81 -0.23 10.72 -19.64
CA ASN A 81 0.74 9.70 -20.00
C ASN A 81 1.79 9.57 -18.87
N VAL A 82 1.54 8.66 -17.94
CA VAL A 82 2.45 8.33 -16.84
C VAL A 82 3.21 7.07 -17.20
N ILE A 83 4.52 7.13 -17.15
CA ILE A 83 5.42 5.98 -17.36
C ILE A 83 5.97 5.47 -16.01
N THR A 84 6.38 4.20 -15.99
CA THR A 84 6.93 3.52 -14.82
C THR A 84 8.27 2.89 -15.14
N PRO A 85 9.39 3.62 -14.97
CA PRO A 85 10.71 3.09 -15.28
C PRO A 85 11.25 2.10 -14.25
N LEU A 86 10.65 2.01 -13.05
CA LEU A 86 11.12 1.16 -11.96
C LEU A 86 9.99 0.62 -11.09
N VAL A 87 10.01 -0.68 -10.80
CA VAL A 87 9.21 -1.29 -9.72
C VAL A 87 9.98 -1.10 -8.41
N LEU A 88 9.32 -0.53 -7.41
CA LEU A 88 9.90 -0.21 -6.10
C LEU A 88 9.69 -1.31 -5.07
N SER A 89 8.56 -2.01 -5.14
CA SER A 89 8.26 -3.12 -4.23
C SER A 89 7.32 -4.15 -4.86
N LEU A 90 7.43 -5.37 -4.36
CA LEU A 90 6.50 -6.46 -4.63
C LEU A 90 5.66 -6.72 -3.37
N ASN A 91 4.38 -7.05 -3.53
CA ASN A 91 3.46 -7.37 -2.44
C ASN A 91 3.46 -6.32 -1.29
N GLY A 92 3.28 -6.75 -0.03
CA GLY A 92 3.31 -5.88 1.14
C GLY A 92 1.94 -5.40 1.61
N ASN A 93 0.85 -5.76 0.93
CA ASN A 93 -0.52 -5.54 1.41
C ASN A 93 -1.01 -6.73 2.23
N ALA A 94 -2.00 -6.47 3.08
CA ALA A 94 -2.71 -7.53 3.76
C ALA A 94 -4.19 -7.15 3.96
N ILE A 95 -5.03 -8.16 4.10
CA ILE A 95 -6.44 -8.00 4.45
C ILE A 95 -6.58 -8.22 5.94
N THR A 96 -7.04 -7.17 6.63
CA THR A 96 -7.32 -7.19 8.08
C THR A 96 -8.84 -7.12 8.28
N LEU A 97 -9.36 -8.01 9.10
CA LEU A 97 -10.76 -8.04 9.53
C LEU A 97 -10.86 -7.47 10.94
N SER A 98 -11.97 -6.81 11.26
CA SER A 98 -12.26 -6.38 12.63
C SER A 98 -12.44 -7.58 13.56
N GLU A 99 -12.16 -7.38 14.82
CA GLU A 99 -12.40 -8.41 15.86
C GLU A 99 -13.89 -8.83 15.88
N GLY A 100 -14.81 -7.86 15.69
CA GLY A 100 -16.24 -8.14 15.59
C GLY A 100 -16.59 -9.07 14.45
N LEU A 101 -16.02 -8.84 13.25
CA LEU A 101 -16.22 -9.74 12.10
C LEU A 101 -15.57 -11.11 12.34
N LEU A 102 -14.39 -11.16 12.96
CA LEU A 102 -13.75 -12.43 13.32
C LEU A 102 -14.66 -13.26 14.24
N GLN A 103 -15.23 -12.66 15.28
CA GLN A 103 -16.16 -13.36 16.20
C GLN A 103 -17.42 -13.85 15.45
N GLU A 104 -17.93 -13.07 14.49
CA GLU A 104 -19.03 -13.50 13.64
C GLU A 104 -18.63 -14.69 12.73
N VAL A 105 -17.43 -14.66 12.15
CA VAL A 105 -16.88 -15.77 11.36
C VAL A 105 -16.78 -17.04 12.21
N LEU A 106 -16.22 -16.97 13.41
CA LEU A 106 -16.09 -18.12 14.31
C LEU A 106 -17.45 -18.71 14.65
N LYS A 107 -18.39 -17.86 15.06
CA LYS A 107 -19.76 -18.26 15.45
C LYS A 107 -20.53 -18.88 14.29
N GLU A 108 -20.56 -18.23 13.12
CA GLU A 108 -21.38 -18.69 12.00
C GLU A 108 -20.82 -19.94 11.33
N ASN A 109 -19.53 -20.22 11.51
CA ASN A 109 -18.87 -21.42 11.03
C ASN A 109 -18.75 -22.54 12.09
N GLU A 110 -19.15 -22.27 13.36
CA GLU A 110 -19.05 -23.20 14.49
C GLU A 110 -17.62 -23.71 14.73
N ILE A 111 -16.64 -22.78 14.65
CA ILE A 111 -15.21 -23.04 14.86
C ILE A 111 -14.67 -22.17 15.99
N THR A 112 -13.58 -22.58 16.61
CA THR A 112 -12.96 -21.89 17.74
C THR A 112 -11.77 -21.01 17.34
N ASN A 113 -11.19 -21.28 16.17
CA ASN A 113 -10.10 -20.47 15.62
C ASN A 113 -10.11 -20.53 14.08
N VAL A 114 -9.35 -19.61 13.48
CA VAL A 114 -9.16 -19.54 12.01
C VAL A 114 -7.74 -19.97 11.68
N THR A 115 -7.61 -20.88 10.72
CA THR A 115 -6.30 -21.20 10.11
C THR A 115 -5.93 -20.13 9.10
N LEU A 116 -4.68 -19.66 9.13
CA LEU A 116 -4.17 -18.66 8.20
C LEU A 116 -3.35 -19.31 7.08
N PRO A 117 -3.43 -18.80 5.84
CA PRO A 117 -4.32 -17.74 5.38
C PRO A 117 -5.80 -18.16 5.48
N MET A 118 -6.67 -17.21 5.84
CA MET A 118 -8.08 -17.49 6.06
C MET A 118 -8.77 -17.92 4.77
N ALA A 119 -9.39 -19.10 4.80
CA ALA A 119 -10.17 -19.59 3.69
C ALA A 119 -11.41 -18.72 3.44
N GLY A 120 -11.59 -18.26 2.20
CA GLY A 120 -12.65 -17.31 1.85
C GLY A 120 -14.08 -17.84 2.08
N TYR A 121 -14.32 -19.16 2.03
CA TYR A 121 -15.64 -19.73 2.29
C TYR A 121 -16.16 -19.44 3.71
N LEU A 122 -15.27 -19.20 4.68
CA LEU A 122 -15.65 -18.80 6.03
C LEU A 122 -16.37 -17.46 6.04
N LEU A 123 -15.89 -16.52 5.22
CA LEU A 123 -16.53 -15.21 5.04
C LEU A 123 -17.82 -15.32 4.22
N GLN A 124 -17.83 -16.16 3.18
CA GLN A 124 -19.03 -16.37 2.35
C GLN A 124 -20.23 -16.76 3.22
N LYS A 125 -20.05 -17.71 4.14
CA LYS A 125 -21.10 -18.16 5.05
C LYS A 125 -21.67 -17.02 5.91
N VAL A 126 -20.83 -16.11 6.37
CA VAL A 126 -21.26 -14.92 7.11
C VAL A 126 -22.10 -14.00 6.23
N VAL A 127 -21.58 -13.67 5.03
CA VAL A 127 -22.29 -12.78 4.08
C VAL A 127 -23.66 -13.33 3.72
N GLU A 128 -23.77 -14.63 3.41
CA GLU A 128 -25.04 -15.29 3.08
C GLU A 128 -26.03 -15.23 4.25
N LYS A 129 -25.57 -15.54 5.47
CA LYS A 129 -26.42 -15.48 6.66
C LYS A 129 -26.89 -14.07 6.97
N ARG A 130 -26.02 -13.05 6.83
CA ARG A 130 -26.39 -11.64 7.00
C ARG A 130 -27.48 -11.26 5.99
N LYS A 131 -27.33 -11.64 4.73
CA LYS A 131 -28.30 -11.41 3.66
C LYS A 131 -29.66 -12.04 4.00
N HIS A 132 -29.67 -13.31 4.39
CA HIS A 132 -30.91 -14.02 4.76
C HIS A 132 -31.62 -13.40 5.97
N ARG A 133 -30.88 -12.80 6.89
CA ARG A 133 -31.42 -12.13 8.08
C ARG A 133 -31.78 -10.66 7.83
N GLY A 134 -31.54 -10.12 6.64
CA GLY A 134 -31.76 -8.70 6.34
C GLY A 134 -30.86 -7.74 7.12
N LEU A 135 -29.67 -8.21 7.53
CA LEU A 135 -28.69 -7.37 8.22
C LEU A 135 -27.91 -6.48 7.24
N ALA A 136 -27.30 -5.42 7.75
CA ALA A 136 -26.46 -4.53 6.95
C ALA A 136 -25.33 -5.31 6.27
N LYS A 137 -24.96 -4.91 5.04
CA LYS A 137 -23.82 -5.47 4.33
C LYS A 137 -22.53 -5.24 5.09
N LEU A 138 -21.59 -6.17 4.94
CA LEU A 138 -20.21 -5.95 5.41
C LEU A 138 -19.55 -4.86 4.56
N LYS A 139 -18.77 -4.01 5.22
CA LYS A 139 -18.07 -2.89 4.59
C LYS A 139 -16.56 -3.14 4.61
N PHE A 140 -15.96 -3.18 3.45
CA PHE A 140 -14.51 -3.33 3.31
C PHE A 140 -13.90 -2.08 2.69
N ALA A 141 -12.76 -1.61 3.23
CA ALA A 141 -12.08 -0.46 2.72
C ALA A 141 -10.81 -0.82 1.94
N THR A 142 -10.55 -0.03 0.90
CA THR A 142 -9.30 0.00 0.14
C THR A 142 -8.84 1.45 0.00
N VAL A 143 -7.60 1.65 -0.45
CA VAL A 143 -6.99 2.99 -0.47
C VAL A 143 -7.26 3.79 -1.75
N PHE A 144 -7.62 3.10 -2.84
CA PHE A 144 -7.85 3.72 -4.14
C PHE A 144 -8.54 2.73 -5.09
N PRO A 145 -9.47 3.17 -5.98
CA PRO A 145 -10.22 2.28 -6.85
C PRO A 145 -9.37 1.49 -7.85
N TYR A 146 -8.25 2.09 -8.30
CA TYR A 146 -7.32 1.48 -9.27
C TYR A 146 -6.01 1.11 -8.57
N SER A 147 -6.10 0.17 -7.60
CA SER A 147 -4.99 -0.27 -6.76
C SER A 147 -4.93 -1.79 -6.69
N CYS A 148 -3.75 -2.35 -6.45
CA CYS A 148 -3.61 -3.76 -6.14
C CYS A 148 -4.47 -4.13 -4.92
N HIS A 149 -4.54 -3.28 -3.89
CA HIS A 149 -5.42 -3.44 -2.72
C HIS A 149 -6.88 -3.74 -3.12
N TYR A 150 -7.43 -2.93 -4.04
CA TYR A 150 -8.81 -3.09 -4.51
C TYR A 150 -9.00 -4.39 -5.31
N TYR A 151 -8.07 -4.68 -6.21
CA TYR A 151 -8.17 -5.89 -7.05
C TYR A 151 -7.92 -7.16 -6.25
N GLN A 152 -6.95 -7.17 -5.33
CA GLN A 152 -6.67 -8.29 -4.42
C GLN A 152 -7.87 -8.59 -3.51
N LEU A 153 -8.47 -7.58 -2.90
CA LEU A 153 -9.68 -7.75 -2.10
C LEU A 153 -10.84 -8.33 -2.92
N ARG A 154 -11.07 -7.80 -4.13
CA ARG A 154 -12.10 -8.34 -5.04
C ARG A 154 -11.84 -9.77 -5.44
N ASP A 155 -10.61 -10.11 -5.77
CA ASP A 155 -10.27 -11.47 -6.19
C ASP A 155 -10.42 -12.47 -5.05
N TRP A 156 -10.03 -12.09 -3.83
CA TRP A 156 -10.27 -12.89 -2.64
C TRP A 156 -11.77 -13.12 -2.39
N LEU A 157 -12.59 -12.06 -2.44
CA LEU A 157 -14.04 -12.16 -2.31
C LEU A 157 -14.67 -13.03 -3.39
N LYS A 158 -14.24 -12.88 -4.65
CA LYS A 158 -14.71 -13.72 -5.76
C LYS A 158 -14.31 -15.18 -5.61
N ALA A 159 -13.05 -15.44 -5.22
CA ALA A 159 -12.57 -16.80 -4.96
C ALA A 159 -13.36 -17.46 -3.81
N ALA A 160 -13.79 -16.66 -2.84
CA ALA A 160 -14.70 -17.04 -1.77
C ALA A 160 -16.16 -17.25 -2.23
N LYS A 161 -16.49 -17.00 -3.51
CA LYS A 161 -17.86 -16.99 -4.05
C LYS A 161 -18.80 -15.97 -3.39
N VAL A 162 -18.24 -14.91 -2.82
CA VAL A 162 -19.01 -13.77 -2.32
C VAL A 162 -19.43 -12.91 -3.51
N ASN A 163 -20.74 -12.66 -3.64
CA ASN A 163 -21.22 -11.69 -4.62
C ASN A 163 -20.83 -10.28 -4.16
N LEU A 164 -20.15 -9.52 -5.02
CA LEU A 164 -19.72 -8.17 -4.71
C LEU A 164 -20.89 -7.20 -4.42
N ASP A 165 -22.09 -7.52 -4.91
CA ASP A 165 -23.29 -6.74 -4.57
C ASP A 165 -23.79 -6.98 -3.13
N ASP A 166 -23.28 -8.00 -2.45
CA ASP A 166 -23.65 -8.35 -1.08
C ASP A 166 -22.68 -7.75 -0.02
N VAL A 167 -21.67 -6.99 -0.46
CA VAL A 167 -20.71 -6.25 0.37
C VAL A 167 -20.56 -4.81 -0.15
N ASP A 168 -20.12 -3.90 0.70
CA ASP A 168 -19.80 -2.53 0.31
C ASP A 168 -18.28 -2.35 0.26
N LEU A 169 -17.75 -1.89 -0.88
CA LEU A 169 -16.34 -1.57 -1.06
C LEU A 169 -16.15 -0.04 -1.00
N LEU A 170 -15.43 0.41 0.02
CA LEU A 170 -15.19 1.83 0.31
C LEU A 170 -13.75 2.22 -0.03
N VAL A 171 -13.54 3.52 -0.28
CA VAL A 171 -12.20 4.09 -0.48
C VAL A 171 -11.90 5.02 0.70
N ILE A 172 -10.88 4.67 1.48
CA ILE A 172 -10.47 5.39 2.68
C ILE A 172 -8.94 5.63 2.62
N PRO A 173 -8.45 6.83 2.96
CA PRO A 173 -7.01 7.07 3.07
C PRO A 173 -6.35 6.13 4.09
N PRO A 174 -5.11 5.65 3.84
CA PRO A 174 -4.44 4.68 4.73
C PRO A 174 -4.42 5.10 6.20
N ILE A 175 -4.16 6.36 6.48
CA ILE A 175 -4.04 6.91 7.84
C ILE A 175 -5.34 6.77 8.66
N ASN A 176 -6.50 6.71 8.01
CA ASN A 176 -7.82 6.64 8.67
C ASN A 176 -8.31 5.18 8.85
N MET A 177 -7.61 4.18 8.27
CA MET A 177 -8.09 2.78 8.23
C MET A 177 -8.32 2.20 9.63
N VAL A 178 -7.37 2.42 10.54
CA VAL A 178 -7.42 1.85 11.90
C VAL A 178 -8.53 2.50 12.72
N GLU A 179 -8.67 3.83 12.64
CA GLU A 179 -9.74 4.57 13.32
C GLU A 179 -11.12 4.14 12.81
N CYS A 180 -11.31 4.03 11.49
CA CYS A 180 -12.58 3.56 10.92
C CYS A 180 -12.91 2.11 11.34
N LEU A 181 -11.89 1.25 11.49
CA LEU A 181 -12.09 -0.12 11.98
C LEU A 181 -12.50 -0.12 13.46
N GLU A 182 -11.84 0.68 14.28
CA GLU A 182 -12.11 0.82 15.72
C GLU A 182 -13.52 1.36 15.99
N ASN A 183 -13.95 2.35 15.20
CA ASN A 183 -15.29 2.95 15.30
C ASN A 183 -16.40 2.03 14.76
N GLY A 184 -16.07 0.94 14.07
CA GLY A 184 -17.06 0.07 13.42
C GLY A 184 -17.64 0.64 12.14
N ASP A 185 -16.99 1.65 11.54
CA ASP A 185 -17.39 2.23 10.25
C ASP A 185 -17.13 1.24 9.10
N ILE A 186 -16.14 0.36 9.28
CA ILE A 186 -15.79 -0.74 8.37
C ILE A 186 -15.57 -2.04 9.13
N ASP A 187 -15.80 -3.16 8.46
CA ASP A 187 -15.61 -4.52 8.99
C ASP A 187 -14.24 -5.11 8.65
N GLY A 188 -13.54 -4.51 7.69
CA GLY A 188 -12.20 -4.91 7.29
C GLY A 188 -11.61 -3.99 6.23
N PHE A 189 -10.32 -4.15 5.97
CA PHE A 189 -9.62 -3.36 4.97
C PHE A 189 -8.47 -4.12 4.31
N CYS A 190 -8.09 -3.68 3.11
CA CYS A 190 -6.85 -4.08 2.44
C CYS A 190 -5.94 -2.87 2.31
N VAL A 191 -4.77 -2.91 2.93
CA VAL A 191 -3.80 -1.81 2.94
C VAL A 191 -2.36 -2.33 3.10
N GLY A 192 -1.37 -1.52 2.72
CA GLY A 192 0.03 -1.76 3.02
C GLY A 192 0.38 -1.49 4.49
N GLY A 193 1.49 -2.07 4.97
CA GLY A 193 1.98 -1.76 6.32
C GLY A 193 2.25 -0.25 6.52
N PRO A 194 2.19 0.25 7.76
CA PRO A 194 2.13 -0.52 9.02
C PRO A 194 0.71 -0.71 9.59
N TRP A 195 -0.34 -0.31 8.89
CA TRP A 195 -1.70 -0.18 9.42
C TRP A 195 -2.32 -1.51 9.88
N ASN A 196 -2.01 -2.61 9.18
CA ASN A 196 -2.39 -3.96 9.60
C ASN A 196 -1.81 -4.29 10.99
N ALA A 197 -0.50 -4.11 11.16
CA ALA A 197 0.19 -4.34 12.43
C ALA A 197 -0.37 -3.45 13.54
N LYS A 198 -0.71 -2.19 13.24
CA LYS A 198 -1.31 -1.26 14.20
C LYS A 198 -2.67 -1.76 14.68
N ALA A 199 -3.55 -2.21 13.78
CA ALA A 199 -4.86 -2.77 14.14
C ALA A 199 -4.74 -4.03 15.01
N VAL A 200 -3.81 -4.93 14.66
CA VAL A 200 -3.54 -6.15 15.44
C VAL A 200 -2.98 -5.82 16.83
N ARG A 201 -2.03 -4.90 16.93
CA ARG A 201 -1.47 -4.46 18.21
C ARG A 201 -2.50 -3.82 19.12
N ALA A 202 -3.41 -3.03 18.56
CA ALA A 202 -4.52 -2.45 19.30
C ALA A 202 -5.55 -3.51 19.77
N GLY A 203 -5.50 -4.73 19.22
CA GLY A 203 -6.46 -5.79 19.53
C GLY A 203 -7.83 -5.58 18.91
N ILE A 204 -7.92 -4.76 17.87
CA ILE A 204 -9.17 -4.43 17.16
C ILE A 204 -9.33 -5.16 15.83
N GLY A 205 -8.29 -5.87 15.39
CA GLY A 205 -8.33 -6.61 14.12
C GLY A 205 -7.37 -7.77 14.06
N MET A 206 -7.64 -8.66 13.11
CA MET A 206 -6.82 -9.81 12.75
C MET A 206 -6.42 -9.71 11.27
N THR A 207 -5.14 -9.93 10.97
CA THR A 207 -4.69 -10.10 9.59
C THR A 207 -5.08 -11.48 9.07
N ALA A 208 -6.03 -11.53 8.14
CA ALA A 208 -6.61 -12.77 7.62
C ALA A 208 -5.72 -13.43 6.56
N LEU A 209 -5.11 -12.64 5.69
CA LEU A 209 -4.17 -13.10 4.65
C LEU A 209 -3.38 -11.91 4.09
N THR A 210 -2.29 -12.24 3.41
CA THR A 210 -1.41 -11.27 2.76
C THR A 210 -1.65 -11.20 1.24
N SER A 211 -1.13 -10.17 0.60
CA SER A 211 -1.16 -10.07 -0.86
C SER A 211 -0.38 -11.20 -1.55
N PHE A 212 0.64 -11.76 -0.89
CA PHE A 212 1.40 -12.91 -1.40
C PHE A 212 0.54 -14.18 -1.48
N ASP A 213 -0.41 -14.36 -0.54
CA ASP A 213 -1.35 -15.48 -0.55
C ASP A 213 -2.36 -15.38 -1.72
N ILE A 214 -2.59 -14.16 -2.26
CA ILE A 214 -3.52 -13.92 -3.36
C ILE A 214 -2.79 -13.92 -4.70
N TRP A 215 -1.72 -13.11 -4.83
CA TRP A 215 -0.90 -12.94 -6.02
C TRP A 215 0.58 -12.96 -5.62
N GLN A 216 1.28 -14.03 -5.90
CA GLN A 216 2.71 -14.14 -5.64
C GLN A 216 3.49 -13.16 -6.53
N ASP A 217 4.52 -12.53 -5.94
CA ASP A 217 5.47 -11.64 -6.62
C ASP A 217 4.83 -10.52 -7.45
N SER A 218 3.66 -10.04 -7.02
CA SER A 218 2.93 -8.98 -7.69
C SER A 218 3.60 -7.61 -7.49
N PRO A 219 3.86 -6.83 -8.57
CA PRO A 219 4.26 -5.44 -8.42
C PRO A 219 3.23 -4.65 -7.59
N GLU A 220 3.72 -3.91 -6.60
CA GLU A 220 2.82 -3.15 -5.71
C GLU A 220 3.07 -1.65 -5.81
N LYS A 221 4.31 -1.21 -5.61
CA LYS A 221 4.68 0.19 -5.78
C LYS A 221 5.65 0.35 -6.94
N VAL A 222 5.43 1.41 -7.70
CA VAL A 222 6.23 1.77 -8.87
C VAL A 222 6.65 3.24 -8.78
N LEU A 223 7.77 3.57 -9.40
CA LEU A 223 8.12 4.96 -9.67
C LEU A 223 7.30 5.42 -10.87
N GLY A 224 6.45 6.43 -10.67
CA GLY A 224 5.67 7.06 -11.74
C GLY A 224 6.17 8.47 -12.04
N LEU A 225 6.19 8.82 -13.30
CA LEU A 225 6.49 10.18 -13.77
C LEU A 225 5.82 10.45 -15.12
N LEU A 226 5.61 11.71 -15.46
CA LEU A 226 5.05 12.06 -16.77
C LEU A 226 6.05 11.75 -17.87
N ASP A 227 5.59 11.14 -18.97
CA ASP A 227 6.43 10.89 -20.14
C ASP A 227 7.02 12.18 -20.71
N SER A 228 6.25 13.27 -20.72
CA SER A 228 6.73 14.59 -21.15
C SER A 228 7.86 15.14 -20.28
N TRP A 229 7.91 14.79 -18.99
CA TRP A 229 9.01 15.16 -18.10
C TRP A 229 10.25 14.28 -18.37
N HIS A 230 10.05 12.98 -18.56
CA HIS A 230 11.12 12.04 -18.95
C HIS A 230 11.82 12.46 -20.23
N GLN A 231 11.05 12.80 -21.28
CA GLN A 231 11.60 13.23 -22.55
C GLN A 231 12.51 14.47 -22.44
N LYS A 232 12.24 15.36 -21.47
CA LYS A 232 13.05 16.53 -21.19
C LYS A 232 14.25 16.27 -20.28
N ASN A 233 14.15 15.22 -19.43
CA ASN A 233 15.09 14.95 -18.34
C ASN A 233 15.57 13.48 -18.32
N PRO A 234 16.01 12.89 -19.44
CA PRO A 234 16.32 11.46 -19.50
C PRO A 234 17.49 11.05 -18.59
N ASN A 235 18.53 11.89 -18.45
CA ASN A 235 19.65 11.59 -17.57
C ASN A 235 19.27 11.71 -16.09
N SER A 236 18.41 12.68 -15.75
CA SER A 236 17.90 12.84 -14.38
C SER A 236 17.02 11.65 -13.98
N VAL A 237 16.19 11.13 -14.89
CA VAL A 237 15.40 9.90 -14.67
C VAL A 237 16.31 8.68 -14.47
N LEU A 238 17.35 8.54 -15.30
CA LEU A 238 18.30 7.43 -15.16
C LEU A 238 19.03 7.48 -13.81
N ALA A 239 19.48 8.67 -13.39
CA ALA A 239 20.11 8.87 -12.09
C ALA A 239 19.16 8.56 -10.93
N LEU A 240 17.88 8.99 -11.02
CA LEU A 240 16.84 8.71 -10.04
C LEU A 240 16.59 7.19 -9.90
N CYS A 241 16.44 6.50 -11.03
CA CYS A 241 16.28 5.03 -11.05
C CYS A 241 17.51 4.30 -10.47
N ALA A 242 18.72 4.77 -10.77
CA ALA A 242 19.95 4.18 -10.25
C ALA A 242 20.07 4.34 -8.72
N ALA A 243 19.76 5.52 -8.19
CA ALA A 243 19.74 5.78 -6.75
C ALA A 243 18.70 4.90 -6.02
N LEU A 244 17.47 4.83 -6.54
CA LEU A 244 16.41 4.00 -5.98
C LEU A 244 16.72 2.50 -6.06
N LYS A 245 17.33 2.04 -7.17
CA LYS A 245 17.80 0.66 -7.29
C LYS A 245 18.85 0.32 -6.24
N GLN A 246 19.78 1.23 -5.95
CA GLN A 246 20.76 1.04 -4.87
C GLN A 246 20.08 0.94 -3.50
N ALA A 247 19.05 1.76 -3.25
CA ALA A 247 18.26 1.68 -2.02
C ALA A 247 17.52 0.35 -1.91
N CYS A 248 16.89 -0.11 -3.00
CA CYS A 248 16.25 -1.44 -3.03
C CYS A 248 17.25 -2.55 -2.73
N SER A 249 18.43 -2.55 -3.38
CA SER A 249 19.47 -3.55 -3.12
C SER A 249 20.01 -3.49 -1.68
N TRP A 250 20.12 -2.29 -1.10
CA TRP A 250 20.50 -2.14 0.30
C TRP A 250 19.47 -2.76 1.24
N LEU A 251 18.17 -2.64 0.91
CA LEU A 251 17.05 -3.22 1.66
C LEU A 251 16.94 -4.76 1.55
N GLU A 252 17.70 -5.43 0.70
CA GLU A 252 17.71 -6.90 0.63
C GLU A 252 18.28 -7.52 1.92
N SER A 253 19.19 -6.83 2.61
CA SER A 253 19.80 -7.29 3.86
C SER A 253 18.86 -7.06 5.06
N VAL A 254 18.60 -8.09 5.86
CA VAL A 254 17.75 -8.02 7.05
C VAL A 254 18.25 -6.98 8.08
N PRO A 255 19.54 -6.87 8.42
CA PRO A 255 20.02 -5.79 9.29
C PRO A 255 19.68 -4.39 8.76
N ASN A 256 19.79 -4.18 7.45
CA ASN A 256 19.47 -2.92 6.81
C ASN A 256 17.95 -2.61 6.87
N ARG A 257 17.10 -3.63 6.79
CA ARG A 257 15.65 -3.45 6.95
C ARG A 257 15.27 -2.96 8.35
N PHE A 258 15.98 -3.41 9.38
CA PHE A 258 15.76 -2.91 10.73
C PHE A 258 16.16 -1.42 10.85
N GLU A 259 17.30 -1.05 10.25
CA GLU A 259 17.71 0.37 10.19
C GLU A 259 16.70 1.21 9.37
N ALA A 260 16.22 0.68 8.25
CA ALA A 260 15.15 1.33 7.48
C ALA A 260 13.88 1.54 8.33
N ALA A 261 13.50 0.57 9.16
CA ALA A 261 12.35 0.72 10.06
C ALA A 261 12.55 1.89 11.04
N ARG A 262 13.77 2.11 11.55
CA ARG A 262 14.11 3.25 12.39
C ARG A 262 14.02 4.58 11.64
N LEU A 263 14.51 4.63 10.40
CA LEU A 263 14.37 5.82 9.56
C LEU A 263 12.90 6.14 9.30
N LEU A 264 12.11 5.13 8.92
CA LEU A 264 10.69 5.31 8.63
C LEU A 264 9.88 5.78 9.85
N SER A 265 10.29 5.43 11.09
CA SER A 265 9.56 5.82 12.29
C SER A 265 9.61 7.32 12.62
N GLN A 266 10.49 8.07 11.97
CA GLN A 266 10.62 9.50 12.18
C GLN A 266 9.34 10.25 11.81
N SER A 267 9.06 11.36 12.50
CA SER A 267 7.82 12.13 12.35
C SER A 267 7.61 12.72 10.95
N GLU A 268 8.69 13.01 10.25
CA GLU A 268 8.62 13.51 8.87
C GLU A 268 8.21 12.44 7.86
N TYR A 269 8.33 11.14 8.21
CA TYR A 269 7.97 10.02 7.34
C TYR A 269 6.65 9.38 7.77
N LEU A 270 6.69 8.24 8.48
CA LEU A 270 5.49 7.53 8.86
C LEU A 270 4.87 8.02 10.18
N ASP A 271 5.68 8.59 11.08
CA ASP A 271 5.24 9.00 12.42
C ASP A 271 4.52 7.85 13.15
N ALA A 272 5.14 6.69 13.15
CA ALA A 272 4.59 5.47 13.73
C ALA A 272 5.66 4.73 14.56
N GLU A 273 5.21 3.94 15.52
CA GLU A 273 6.10 3.20 16.41
C GLU A 273 6.89 2.12 15.66
N LEU A 274 8.13 1.92 16.07
CA LEU A 274 9.04 0.98 15.43
C LEU A 274 8.50 -0.45 15.42
N ASP A 275 7.82 -0.86 16.47
CA ASP A 275 7.28 -2.21 16.63
C ASP A 275 6.06 -2.52 15.74
N VAL A 276 5.41 -1.50 15.16
CA VAL A 276 4.38 -1.70 14.13
C VAL A 276 4.96 -1.60 12.70
N ILE A 277 6.09 -0.89 12.52
CA ILE A 277 6.77 -0.76 11.21
C ILE A 277 7.66 -1.97 10.92
N ALA A 278 8.49 -2.36 11.89
CA ALA A 278 9.54 -3.36 11.71
C ALA A 278 9.05 -4.74 11.23
N PRO A 279 7.92 -5.30 11.72
CA PRO A 279 7.50 -6.64 11.30
C PRO A 279 7.39 -6.81 9.79
N SER A 280 6.71 -5.91 9.10
CA SER A 280 6.53 -6.00 7.65
C SER A 280 7.84 -5.88 6.87
N LEU A 281 8.78 -5.05 7.32
CA LEU A 281 10.10 -4.90 6.70
C LEU A 281 11.01 -6.11 6.97
N LEU A 282 10.89 -6.73 8.15
CA LEU A 282 11.68 -7.91 8.54
C LEU A 282 11.13 -9.23 7.99
N GLY A 283 10.06 -9.18 7.20
CA GLY A 283 9.47 -10.37 6.59
C GLY A 283 8.55 -11.15 7.52
N SER A 284 8.02 -10.51 8.55
CA SER A 284 6.98 -11.07 9.43
C SER A 284 5.69 -10.26 9.32
N CYS A 285 4.56 -10.96 9.49
CA CYS A 285 3.25 -10.33 9.52
C CYS A 285 2.62 -10.58 10.90
N LEU A 286 2.20 -9.52 11.57
CA LEU A 286 1.39 -9.67 12.78
C LEU A 286 -0.01 -10.11 12.36
N THR A 287 -0.45 -11.27 12.87
CA THR A 287 -1.73 -11.86 12.46
C THR A 287 -2.80 -11.70 13.52
N HIS A 288 -2.46 -11.95 14.78
CA HIS A 288 -3.37 -11.87 15.93
C HIS A 288 -2.59 -11.46 17.19
N LYS A 289 -3.29 -10.87 18.17
CA LYS A 289 -2.71 -10.48 19.47
C LYS A 289 -2.70 -11.65 20.45
#